data_9d3ec4c1a6ddf3d821ab6822f5740fa4
#
_entry.id   9d3ec4c1a6ddf3d821ab6822f5740fa4
#
_cell.length_a   1.000
_cell.length_b   1.000
_cell.length_c   1.000
_cell.angle_alpha   90.00
_cell.angle_beta   90.00
_cell.angle_gamma   90.00
#
_symmetry.space_group_name_H-M   'P 1'
#
loop_
_entity.id
_entity.type
_entity.pdbx_description
1 polymer ?
#
loop_
_entity_poly.entity_id
_entity_poly.type
_entity_poly.pdbx_seq_one_letter_code
_entity_poly.pdbx_strand_id
1 'polypeptide(L)'
;MKKIKLFSMLIIASMAVSFIGCKSSTTEPLPPIGGYNSADEVAKADLVAYWPLNGNGIESLSTAAPVTSKNVTWTDGVKGQAASFNVGFLAYSTIANLGVNLQSGFTVSAWIKLTNNGSTGSVIFSLSRPNEWAGNINFMSETGWMPSTSDSLTVKGLLESSTDLGGQDTRNTVKASAADIAAGQVAYPNKIGGKWAHAVYTWDNTTRMAKIYVNGVKISNPAWELRGAAGQTFGMTIPTHPIIGAFETFANGTTTDSWNTGLTGQLDEIRVWKRALILSDIGALYELEKAGR
;
A
#
# COMPACT_ATOMS: atom_id res chain seq x y z
N MET A 1 89.69 42.76 -29.53
CA MET A 1 88.96 43.65 -28.61
C MET A 1 87.48 43.56 -28.87
N LYS A 2 86.76 42.85 -28.11
CA LYS A 2 85.31 42.97 -27.93
C LYS A 2 84.91 42.12 -26.74
N LYS A 3 84.37 42.80 -25.71
CA LYS A 3 83.94 42.23 -24.44
C LYS A 3 82.56 41.50 -24.66
N ILE A 4 82.49 40.24 -24.31
CA ILE A 4 81.24 39.46 -24.28
C ILE A 4 80.72 39.50 -22.81
N LYS A 5 79.59 40.10 -22.63
CA LYS A 5 78.85 40.11 -21.32
C LYS A 5 78.08 38.83 -21.19
N LEU A 6 78.32 38.04 -20.14
CA LEU A 6 77.63 36.87 -19.75
C LEU A 6 76.31 37.29 -19.03
N PHE A 7 75.16 36.96 -19.59
CA PHE A 7 73.86 37.19 -18.99
C PHE A 7 73.42 35.93 -18.27
N SER A 8 73.40 35.92 -16.96
CA SER A 8 72.90 34.82 -16.13
C SER A 8 71.35 34.86 -16.11
N MET A 9 70.71 33.92 -16.70
CA MET A 9 69.26 33.79 -16.68
C MET A 9 68.81 32.89 -15.51
N LEU A 10 68.26 33.51 -14.48
CA LEU A 10 67.73 32.86 -13.29
C LEU A 10 66.33 32.32 -13.64
N ILE A 11 66.17 30.98 -13.76
CA ILE A 11 64.89 30.33 -13.96
C ILE A 11 64.27 30.12 -12.60
N ILE A 12 63.23 30.89 -12.27
CA ILE A 12 62.37 30.68 -11.10
C ILE A 12 61.30 29.64 -11.51
N ALA A 13 61.44 28.41 -11.03
CA ALA A 13 60.43 27.39 -11.17
C ALA A 13 59.31 27.65 -10.13
N SER A 14 58.18 28.23 -10.55
CA SER A 14 57.00 28.38 -9.72
C SER A 14 56.28 27.02 -9.68
N MET A 15 56.35 26.34 -8.53
CA MET A 15 55.60 25.14 -8.21
C MET A 15 54.13 25.52 -7.96
N ALA A 16 53.27 25.33 -8.95
CA ALA A 16 51.83 25.45 -8.78
C ALA A 16 51.30 24.23 -8.00
N VAL A 17 51.06 24.40 -6.70
CA VAL A 17 50.36 23.44 -5.85
C VAL A 17 48.87 23.50 -6.22
N SER A 18 48.44 22.57 -7.06
CA SER A 18 47.00 22.39 -7.33
C SER A 18 46.35 21.77 -6.09
N PHE A 19 45.65 22.56 -5.28
CA PHE A 19 44.73 22.04 -4.29
C PHE A 19 43.53 21.40 -5.02
N ILE A 20 43.55 20.10 -5.17
CA ILE A 20 42.35 19.31 -5.53
C ILE A 20 41.50 19.30 -4.27
N GLY A 21 40.64 20.30 -4.11
CA GLY A 21 39.59 20.31 -3.13
C GLY A 21 38.61 19.22 -3.51
N CYS A 22 38.64 18.06 -2.81
CA CYS A 22 37.50 17.17 -2.75
C CYS A 22 36.32 18.00 -2.23
N LYS A 23 35.42 18.44 -3.11
CA LYS A 23 34.06 18.81 -2.71
C LYS A 23 33.42 17.55 -2.19
N SER A 24 33.42 17.33 -0.87
CA SER A 24 32.47 16.46 -0.24
C SER A 24 31.10 17.09 -0.56
N SER A 25 30.34 16.49 -1.44
CA SER A 25 28.94 16.82 -1.63
C SER A 25 28.21 16.41 -0.36
N THR A 26 28.20 17.27 0.64
CA THR A 26 27.20 17.19 1.71
C THR A 26 25.87 17.47 1.03
N THR A 27 25.18 16.41 0.63
CA THR A 27 23.79 16.52 0.20
C THR A 27 23.03 17.01 1.42
N GLU A 28 22.60 18.25 1.41
CA GLU A 28 21.73 18.81 2.45
C GLU A 28 20.54 17.84 2.62
N PRO A 29 20.17 17.48 3.86
CA PRO A 29 19.01 16.63 4.09
C PRO A 29 17.79 17.28 3.47
N LEU A 30 17.01 16.50 2.72
CA LEU A 30 15.75 16.98 2.16
C LEU A 30 14.81 17.41 3.31
N PRO A 31 14.03 18.49 3.14
CA PRO A 31 13.11 18.94 4.17
C PRO A 31 12.08 17.84 4.50
N PRO A 32 11.64 17.75 5.77
CA PRO A 32 10.61 16.79 6.17
C PRO A 32 9.28 17.02 5.42
N ILE A 33 8.56 15.94 5.15
CA ILE A 33 7.20 15.97 4.58
C ILE A 33 6.24 15.57 5.70
N GLY A 34 5.31 16.44 6.04
CA GLY A 34 4.37 16.21 7.15
C GLY A 34 5.05 16.00 8.52
N GLY A 35 6.29 16.45 8.69
CA GLY A 35 7.09 16.25 9.90
C GLY A 35 7.94 14.98 9.90
N TYR A 36 7.95 14.18 8.83
CA TYR A 36 8.68 12.93 8.69
C TYR A 36 9.81 13.03 7.66
N ASN A 37 10.93 12.37 7.91
CA ASN A 37 12.04 12.30 6.96
C ASN A 37 11.92 11.11 5.99
N SER A 38 11.23 10.06 6.40
CA SER A 38 10.97 8.86 5.57
C SER A 38 9.60 8.27 5.86
N ALA A 39 9.09 7.45 4.93
CA ALA A 39 7.84 6.71 5.10
C ALA A 39 7.87 5.79 6.33
N ASP A 40 9.04 5.28 6.71
CA ASP A 40 9.24 4.38 7.85
C ASP A 40 9.07 5.08 9.22
N GLU A 41 9.03 6.42 9.24
CA GLU A 41 8.76 7.20 10.45
C GLU A 41 7.26 7.43 10.67
N VAL A 42 6.43 7.30 9.63
CA VAL A 42 4.98 7.58 9.70
C VAL A 42 4.32 6.60 10.66
N ALA A 43 3.85 7.13 11.79
CA ALA A 43 3.19 6.36 12.85
C ALA A 43 3.94 5.06 13.23
N LYS A 44 5.26 5.09 13.25
CA LYS A 44 6.17 3.95 13.45
C LYS A 44 5.82 3.09 14.66
N ALA A 45 5.38 3.70 15.77
CA ALA A 45 5.01 2.98 17.00
C ALA A 45 3.78 2.07 16.84
N ASP A 46 2.97 2.31 15.82
CA ASP A 46 1.75 1.57 15.52
C ASP A 46 1.87 0.67 14.30
N LEU A 47 3.00 0.70 13.58
CA LEU A 47 3.28 -0.17 12.45
C LEU A 47 3.46 -1.62 12.95
N VAL A 48 2.71 -2.56 12.40
CA VAL A 48 2.70 -3.97 12.83
C VAL A 48 3.12 -4.95 11.74
N ALA A 49 3.08 -4.54 10.48
CA ALA A 49 3.64 -5.31 9.37
C ALA A 49 4.00 -4.40 8.18
N TYR A 50 5.05 -4.81 7.43
CA TYR A 50 5.52 -4.10 6.26
C TYR A 50 6.14 -5.05 5.24
N TRP A 51 5.59 -5.07 4.03
CA TRP A 51 6.12 -5.76 2.86
C TRP A 51 6.61 -4.73 1.84
N PRO A 52 7.94 -4.49 1.74
CA PRO A 52 8.49 -3.58 0.73
C PRO A 52 8.41 -4.15 -0.69
N LEU A 53 8.24 -5.47 -0.84
CA LEU A 53 8.15 -6.20 -2.11
C LEU A 53 9.35 -5.97 -3.05
N ASN A 54 10.51 -5.68 -2.47
CA ASN A 54 11.77 -5.44 -3.18
C ASN A 54 12.48 -6.75 -3.56
N GLY A 55 12.02 -7.41 -4.62
CA GLY A 55 12.61 -8.64 -5.14
C GLY A 55 12.32 -9.90 -4.32
N ASN A 56 11.52 -9.77 -3.26
CA ASN A 56 11.08 -10.88 -2.42
C ASN A 56 9.78 -10.53 -1.69
N GLY A 57 9.12 -11.53 -1.11
CA GLY A 57 7.89 -11.36 -0.34
C GLY A 57 8.11 -11.36 1.17
N ILE A 58 9.31 -11.07 1.69
CA ILE A 58 9.59 -11.11 3.13
C ILE A 58 8.90 -9.93 3.84
N GLU A 59 8.17 -10.25 4.94
CA GLU A 59 7.64 -9.24 5.84
C GLU A 59 8.78 -8.71 6.73
N SER A 60 8.99 -7.39 6.73
CA SER A 60 10.22 -6.79 7.26
C SER A 60 10.33 -6.81 8.79
N LEU A 61 9.20 -6.75 9.52
CA LEU A 61 9.23 -6.64 11.00
C LEU A 61 9.35 -8.01 11.66
N SER A 62 8.71 -9.04 11.11
CA SER A 62 8.76 -10.42 11.62
C SER A 62 9.77 -11.29 10.87
N THR A 63 10.30 -10.84 9.74
CA THR A 63 11.13 -11.61 8.80
C THR A 63 10.41 -12.84 8.20
N ALA A 64 9.08 -12.88 8.26
CA ALA A 64 8.29 -13.97 7.72
C ALA A 64 8.36 -13.99 6.19
N ALA A 65 8.82 -15.13 5.64
CA ALA A 65 8.74 -15.40 4.21
C ALA A 65 7.38 -16.02 3.86
N PRO A 66 6.90 -15.88 2.61
CA PRO A 66 5.69 -16.55 2.18
C PRO A 66 5.90 -18.08 2.20
N VAL A 67 4.92 -18.81 2.73
CA VAL A 67 4.88 -20.29 2.68
C VAL A 67 4.43 -20.77 1.30
N THR A 68 3.71 -19.93 0.57
CA THR A 68 3.34 -20.16 -0.82
C THR A 68 3.52 -18.87 -1.61
N SER A 69 4.23 -18.98 -2.74
CA SER A 69 4.34 -17.93 -3.75
C SER A 69 3.88 -18.53 -5.08
N LYS A 70 2.81 -18.01 -5.67
CA LYS A 70 2.25 -18.54 -6.92
C LYS A 70 2.13 -17.42 -7.95
N ASN A 71 2.73 -17.63 -9.13
CA ASN A 71 2.64 -16.71 -10.28
C ASN A 71 3.01 -15.26 -9.93
N VAL A 72 4.09 -15.08 -9.17
CA VAL A 72 4.64 -13.79 -8.78
C VAL A 72 6.01 -13.63 -9.39
N THR A 73 6.25 -12.49 -10.01
CA THR A 73 7.54 -12.03 -10.54
C THR A 73 7.85 -10.64 -10.01
N TRP A 74 9.04 -10.13 -10.24
CA TRP A 74 9.50 -8.84 -9.73
C TRP A 74 9.76 -7.89 -10.89
N THR A 75 9.37 -6.64 -10.73
CA THR A 75 9.49 -5.58 -11.73
C THR A 75 9.82 -4.26 -11.06
N ASP A 76 10.08 -3.20 -11.82
CA ASP A 76 10.26 -1.87 -11.26
C ASP A 76 8.98 -1.40 -10.57
N GLY A 77 9.13 -0.91 -9.34
CA GLY A 77 8.07 -0.43 -8.46
C GLY A 77 8.05 1.10 -8.32
N VAL A 78 7.33 1.55 -7.30
CA VAL A 78 7.33 2.96 -6.89
C VAL A 78 8.57 3.24 -6.06
N LYS A 79 8.98 2.28 -5.22
CA LYS A 79 10.19 2.36 -4.39
C LYS A 79 11.01 1.09 -4.56
N GLY A 80 11.96 1.12 -5.49
CA GLY A 80 12.76 -0.05 -5.84
C GLY A 80 11.98 -1.01 -6.73
N GLN A 81 11.80 -2.27 -6.31
CA GLN A 81 11.02 -3.26 -7.05
C GLN A 81 9.61 -3.43 -6.48
N ALA A 82 8.73 -4.01 -7.26
CA ALA A 82 7.36 -4.37 -6.93
C ALA A 82 7.07 -5.83 -7.26
N ALA A 83 6.09 -6.43 -6.61
CA ALA A 83 5.55 -7.73 -7.00
C ALA A 83 4.56 -7.59 -8.16
N SER A 84 4.78 -8.36 -9.22
CA SER A 84 3.90 -8.48 -10.39
C SER A 84 3.22 -9.85 -10.37
N PHE A 85 1.90 -9.84 -10.33
CA PHE A 85 1.04 -11.01 -10.21
C PHE A 85 0.34 -11.32 -11.54
N ASN A 86 0.25 -12.59 -11.87
CA ASN A 86 -0.54 -13.08 -13.00
C ASN A 86 -1.43 -14.23 -12.52
N VAL A 87 -2.63 -13.92 -12.04
CA VAL A 87 -3.49 -14.85 -11.30
C VAL A 87 -2.69 -15.44 -10.13
N GLY A 88 -2.01 -14.57 -9.39
CA GLY A 88 -1.00 -14.94 -8.40
C GLY A 88 -1.29 -14.46 -6.99
N PHE A 89 -0.52 -14.98 -6.03
CA PHE A 89 -0.60 -14.59 -4.62
C PHE A 89 0.66 -14.96 -3.83
N LEU A 90 0.81 -14.33 -2.66
CA LEU A 90 1.75 -14.71 -1.60
C LEU A 90 0.93 -15.04 -0.35
N ALA A 91 1.05 -16.26 0.18
CA ALA A 91 0.41 -16.67 1.43
C ALA A 91 1.47 -16.92 2.51
N TYR A 92 1.14 -16.58 3.76
CA TYR A 92 2.07 -16.64 4.90
C TYR A 92 1.50 -17.52 6.00
N SER A 93 2.36 -17.99 6.90
CA SER A 93 1.93 -18.47 8.22
C SER A 93 1.42 -17.32 9.08
N THR A 94 0.79 -17.63 10.22
CA THR A 94 0.39 -16.63 11.20
C THR A 94 1.57 -15.71 11.56
N ILE A 95 1.34 -14.40 11.47
CA ILE A 95 2.25 -13.36 11.95
C ILE A 95 1.65 -12.80 13.24
N ALA A 96 2.36 -12.95 14.36
CA ALA A 96 1.84 -12.66 15.70
C ALA A 96 1.29 -11.23 15.86
N ASN A 97 1.91 -10.26 15.17
CA ASN A 97 1.49 -8.86 15.22
C ASN A 97 0.20 -8.57 14.42
N LEU A 98 -0.27 -9.52 13.61
CA LEU A 98 -1.49 -9.40 12.81
C LEU A 98 -2.60 -10.26 13.46
N GLY A 99 -3.17 -9.77 14.54
CA GLY A 99 -4.16 -10.49 15.33
C GLY A 99 -5.10 -9.52 16.05
N VAL A 100 -5.52 -9.90 17.25
CA VAL A 100 -6.51 -9.19 18.07
C VAL A 100 -6.18 -7.72 18.36
N ASN A 101 -4.91 -7.34 18.29
CA ASN A 101 -4.47 -5.94 18.41
C ASN A 101 -4.99 -5.01 17.30
N LEU A 102 -5.51 -5.57 16.20
CA LEU A 102 -6.14 -4.80 15.12
C LEU A 102 -7.64 -4.53 15.36
N GLN A 103 -8.24 -5.10 16.38
CA GLN A 103 -9.68 -4.93 16.65
C GLN A 103 -10.04 -3.49 17.05
N SER A 104 -9.17 -2.78 17.75
CA SER A 104 -9.39 -1.38 18.14
C SER A 104 -9.36 -0.42 16.97
N GLY A 105 -8.72 -0.79 15.88
CA GLY A 105 -8.59 -0.03 14.65
C GLY A 105 -7.38 -0.47 13.86
N PHE A 106 -7.40 -0.19 12.58
CA PHE A 106 -6.27 -0.50 11.71
C PHE A 106 -6.19 0.44 10.51
N THR A 107 -5.05 0.40 9.85
CA THR A 107 -4.81 0.93 8.50
C THR A 107 -4.07 -0.11 7.68
N VAL A 108 -4.53 -0.36 6.47
CA VAL A 108 -3.78 -1.07 5.44
C VAL A 108 -3.50 -0.11 4.31
N SER A 109 -2.24 0.05 3.91
CA SER A 109 -1.85 0.81 2.72
C SER A 109 -1.12 -0.08 1.73
N ALA A 110 -1.19 0.26 0.45
CA ALA A 110 -0.45 -0.36 -0.62
C ALA A 110 -0.33 0.59 -1.81
N TRP A 111 0.77 0.54 -2.53
CA TRP A 111 0.79 1.02 -3.91
C TRP A 111 0.24 -0.09 -4.81
N ILE A 112 -0.69 0.29 -5.67
CA ILE A 112 -1.40 -0.62 -6.56
C ILE A 112 -1.30 -0.14 -8.01
N LYS A 113 -1.17 -1.10 -8.94
CA LYS A 113 -1.34 -0.84 -10.37
C LYS A 113 -2.22 -1.94 -10.94
N LEU A 114 -3.53 -1.63 -10.97
CA LEU A 114 -4.61 -2.55 -11.32
C LEU A 114 -5.42 -1.99 -12.49
N THR A 115 -6.03 -2.89 -13.26
CA THR A 115 -6.99 -2.53 -14.32
C THR A 115 -8.31 -3.24 -14.11
N ASN A 116 -9.41 -2.60 -14.49
CA ASN A 116 -10.70 -3.29 -14.58
C ASN A 116 -10.63 -4.41 -15.62
N ASN A 117 -11.32 -5.51 -15.38
CA ASN A 117 -11.35 -6.68 -16.26
C ASN A 117 -12.77 -7.14 -16.61
N GLY A 118 -13.81 -6.60 -15.94
CA GLY A 118 -15.20 -6.89 -16.18
C GLY A 118 -15.65 -8.27 -15.70
N SER A 119 -14.86 -8.99 -14.89
CA SER A 119 -15.18 -10.36 -14.48
C SER A 119 -14.81 -10.72 -13.04
N THR A 120 -13.63 -10.33 -12.56
CA THR A 120 -13.09 -10.79 -11.26
C THR A 120 -12.65 -9.63 -10.39
N GLY A 121 -12.77 -9.78 -9.06
CA GLY A 121 -12.17 -8.86 -8.09
C GLY A 121 -10.66 -9.01 -8.00
N SER A 122 -9.98 -8.00 -7.47
CA SER A 122 -8.54 -8.02 -7.23
C SER A 122 -8.27 -7.79 -5.75
N VAL A 123 -7.89 -8.84 -5.03
CA VAL A 123 -7.51 -8.75 -3.62
C VAL A 123 -6.12 -8.16 -3.51
N ILE A 124 -5.96 -7.09 -2.72
CA ILE A 124 -4.67 -6.46 -2.42
C ILE A 124 -4.08 -7.14 -1.19
N PHE A 125 -4.86 -7.21 -0.11
CA PHE A 125 -4.47 -7.81 1.16
C PHE A 125 -5.69 -8.44 1.82
N SER A 126 -5.54 -9.66 2.34
CA SER A 126 -6.53 -10.36 3.15
C SER A 126 -5.88 -10.89 4.41
N LEU A 127 -6.49 -10.64 5.56
CA LEU A 127 -6.14 -11.28 6.83
C LEU A 127 -7.15 -12.40 7.06
N SER A 128 -6.78 -13.62 6.69
CA SER A 128 -7.67 -14.78 6.54
C SER A 128 -8.46 -15.15 7.79
N ARG A 129 -9.52 -15.90 7.59
CA ARG A 129 -10.26 -16.63 8.63
C ARG A 129 -10.29 -18.13 8.29
N PRO A 130 -10.21 -19.03 9.26
CA PRO A 130 -10.24 -20.45 8.98
C PRO A 130 -11.51 -20.86 8.22
N ASN A 131 -11.34 -21.59 7.10
CA ASN A 131 -12.41 -22.15 6.28
C ASN A 131 -13.42 -21.15 5.66
N GLU A 132 -13.07 -19.86 5.64
CA GLU A 132 -13.91 -18.80 5.10
C GLU A 132 -13.25 -18.18 3.86
N TRP A 133 -14.10 -17.74 2.90
CA TRP A 133 -13.57 -17.09 1.69
C TRP A 133 -12.99 -15.71 2.00
N ALA A 134 -13.67 -14.90 2.79
CA ALA A 134 -13.24 -13.57 3.18
C ALA A 134 -12.51 -13.61 4.53
N GLY A 135 -11.41 -12.90 4.63
CA GLY A 135 -10.67 -12.72 5.87
C GLY A 135 -11.35 -11.74 6.83
N ASN A 136 -10.83 -11.63 8.06
CA ASN A 136 -11.26 -10.62 9.02
C ASN A 136 -11.17 -9.20 8.44
N ILE A 137 -10.09 -8.92 7.71
CA ILE A 137 -9.79 -7.64 7.04
C ILE A 137 -9.45 -7.95 5.60
N ASN A 138 -10.18 -7.34 4.67
CA ASN A 138 -9.90 -7.48 3.25
C ASN A 138 -9.80 -6.10 2.62
N PHE A 139 -8.71 -5.86 1.91
CA PHE A 139 -8.50 -4.66 1.10
C PHE A 139 -8.39 -5.09 -0.36
N MET A 140 -9.23 -4.54 -1.22
CA MET A 140 -9.38 -5.00 -2.59
C MET A 140 -9.83 -3.91 -3.56
N SER A 141 -9.84 -4.23 -4.84
CA SER A 141 -10.53 -3.48 -5.88
C SER A 141 -11.54 -4.38 -6.59
N GLU A 142 -12.76 -3.89 -6.79
CA GLU A 142 -13.81 -4.58 -7.55
C GLU A 142 -13.59 -4.39 -9.05
N THR A 143 -12.47 -4.91 -9.53
CA THR A 143 -12.07 -4.81 -10.94
C THR A 143 -13.01 -5.50 -11.91
N GLY A 144 -13.85 -6.40 -11.41
CA GLY A 144 -14.90 -7.08 -12.17
C GLY A 144 -16.16 -6.25 -12.45
N TRP A 145 -16.37 -5.15 -11.71
CA TRP A 145 -17.61 -4.37 -11.83
C TRP A 145 -17.64 -3.40 -13.00
N MET A 146 -16.48 -3.07 -13.55
CA MET A 146 -16.35 -2.13 -14.66
C MET A 146 -15.61 -2.80 -15.82
N PRO A 147 -15.94 -2.43 -17.08
CA PRO A 147 -15.24 -2.97 -18.23
C PRO A 147 -13.77 -2.53 -18.24
N SER A 148 -12.92 -3.30 -18.92
CA SER A 148 -11.48 -3.02 -19.03
C SER A 148 -11.15 -1.66 -19.67
N THR A 149 -12.10 -1.04 -20.35
CA THR A 149 -11.98 0.31 -20.93
C THR A 149 -12.16 1.43 -19.89
N SER A 150 -12.68 1.12 -18.68
CA SER A 150 -12.83 2.10 -17.61
C SER A 150 -11.50 2.30 -16.88
N ASP A 151 -11.07 3.54 -16.74
CA ASP A 151 -9.90 3.95 -15.97
C ASP A 151 -10.19 4.29 -14.50
N SER A 152 -11.46 4.14 -14.06
CA SER A 152 -11.85 4.35 -12.67
C SER A 152 -12.00 3.01 -11.96
N LEU A 153 -11.32 2.86 -10.81
CA LEU A 153 -11.40 1.65 -9.98
C LEU A 153 -12.37 1.84 -8.81
N THR A 154 -13.14 0.80 -8.48
CA THR A 154 -13.80 0.71 -7.19
C THR A 154 -12.83 0.10 -6.18
N VAL A 155 -12.31 0.93 -5.29
CA VAL A 155 -11.47 0.49 -4.17
C VAL A 155 -12.36 0.21 -2.97
N LYS A 156 -12.17 -0.95 -2.34
CA LYS A 156 -13.07 -1.48 -1.32
C LYS A 156 -12.30 -2.04 -0.13
N GLY A 157 -12.80 -1.75 1.07
CA GLY A 157 -12.48 -2.48 2.29
C GLY A 157 -13.69 -3.32 2.70
N LEU A 158 -13.45 -4.57 3.08
CA LEU A 158 -14.45 -5.46 3.63
C LEU A 158 -13.96 -5.97 4.99
N LEU A 159 -14.75 -5.72 6.04
CA LEU A 159 -14.60 -6.35 7.34
C LEU A 159 -15.51 -7.56 7.43
N GLU A 160 -15.00 -8.64 8.01
CA GLU A 160 -15.81 -9.78 8.42
C GLU A 160 -15.59 -9.99 9.92
N SER A 161 -16.57 -9.57 10.71
CA SER A 161 -16.47 -9.59 12.16
C SER A 161 -17.01 -10.91 12.73
N SER A 162 -16.36 -11.39 13.79
CA SER A 162 -16.85 -12.52 14.59
C SER A 162 -17.95 -12.12 15.59
N THR A 163 -18.29 -10.82 15.66
CA THR A 163 -19.33 -10.26 16.52
C THR A 163 -20.58 -9.94 15.71
N ASP A 164 -21.57 -9.35 16.38
CA ASP A 164 -22.83 -8.86 15.78
C ASP A 164 -22.66 -7.71 14.76
N LEU A 165 -21.48 -7.15 14.63
CA LEU A 165 -21.14 -6.21 13.53
C LEU A 165 -21.26 -6.90 12.16
N GLY A 166 -20.91 -8.19 12.05
CA GLY A 166 -20.98 -8.96 10.82
C GLY A 166 -20.10 -8.39 9.69
N GLY A 167 -20.49 -8.69 8.44
CA GLY A 167 -19.79 -8.19 7.25
C GLY A 167 -20.10 -6.72 6.96
N GLN A 168 -19.05 -5.91 6.72
CA GLN A 168 -19.18 -4.46 6.48
C GLN A 168 -18.33 -4.01 5.30
N ASP A 169 -18.99 -3.56 4.23
CA ASP A 169 -18.37 -2.96 3.06
C ASP A 169 -18.14 -1.45 3.22
N THR A 170 -16.97 -0.99 2.80
CA THR A 170 -16.65 0.44 2.62
C THR A 170 -15.98 0.61 1.28
N ARG A 171 -16.46 1.56 0.46
CA ARG A 171 -15.98 1.73 -0.92
C ARG A 171 -16.24 3.14 -1.45
N ASN A 172 -15.58 3.47 -2.55
CA ASN A 172 -16.04 4.57 -3.40
C ASN A 172 -17.11 4.05 -4.38
N THR A 173 -17.92 4.97 -4.89
CA THR A 173 -18.89 4.71 -5.97
C THR A 173 -18.36 5.33 -7.26
N VAL A 174 -17.98 4.50 -8.23
CA VAL A 174 -17.44 5.01 -9.52
C VAL A 174 -18.53 5.71 -10.32
N LYS A 175 -19.72 5.11 -10.36
CA LYS A 175 -20.90 5.66 -11.03
C LYS A 175 -22.12 5.38 -10.17
N ALA A 176 -22.76 6.43 -9.67
CA ALA A 176 -23.99 6.29 -8.91
C ALA A 176 -25.15 5.90 -9.84
N SER A 177 -25.90 4.88 -9.46
CA SER A 177 -27.18 4.52 -10.09
C SER A 177 -28.28 5.53 -9.72
N ALA A 178 -29.41 5.49 -10.40
CA ALA A 178 -30.58 6.31 -10.02
C ALA A 178 -31.06 5.97 -8.57
N ALA A 179 -30.97 4.72 -8.14
CA ALA A 179 -31.29 4.31 -6.77
C ALA A 179 -30.27 4.86 -5.76
N ASP A 180 -28.97 4.83 -6.09
CA ASP A 180 -27.93 5.43 -5.25
C ASP A 180 -28.18 6.94 -5.06
N ILE A 181 -28.50 7.67 -6.16
CA ILE A 181 -28.80 9.09 -6.11
C ILE A 181 -30.04 9.36 -5.25
N ALA A 182 -31.10 8.57 -5.42
CA ALA A 182 -32.31 8.67 -4.58
C ALA A 182 -32.05 8.39 -3.09
N ALA A 183 -31.06 7.54 -2.79
CA ALA A 183 -30.59 7.27 -1.44
C ALA A 183 -29.56 8.31 -0.91
N GLY A 184 -29.30 9.38 -1.66
CA GLY A 184 -28.34 10.43 -1.28
C GLY A 184 -26.87 10.07 -1.51
N GLN A 185 -26.59 8.97 -2.20
CA GLN A 185 -25.22 8.60 -2.57
C GLN A 185 -24.75 9.40 -3.78
N VAL A 186 -23.48 9.71 -3.82
CA VAL A 186 -22.85 10.43 -4.94
C VAL A 186 -21.71 9.62 -5.54
N ALA A 187 -21.37 9.89 -6.79
CA ALA A 187 -20.23 9.26 -7.43
C ALA A 187 -18.91 9.87 -6.91
N TYR A 188 -17.95 9.01 -6.61
CA TYR A 188 -16.56 9.35 -6.27
C TYR A 188 -15.62 8.59 -7.22
N PRO A 189 -15.58 8.98 -8.52
CA PRO A 189 -14.69 8.34 -9.47
C PRO A 189 -13.24 8.72 -9.20
N ASN A 190 -12.35 7.88 -9.68
CA ASN A 190 -10.91 8.15 -9.74
C ASN A 190 -10.42 7.83 -11.15
N LYS A 191 -9.16 8.12 -11.46
CA LYS A 191 -8.54 7.90 -12.77
C LYS A 191 -7.23 7.12 -12.65
N ILE A 192 -7.26 6.09 -11.81
CA ILE A 192 -6.07 5.33 -11.41
C ILE A 192 -5.90 3.98 -12.13
N GLY A 193 -6.90 3.54 -12.91
CA GLY A 193 -6.81 2.29 -13.66
C GLY A 193 -5.58 2.23 -14.56
N GLY A 194 -4.75 1.19 -14.39
CA GLY A 194 -3.51 0.98 -15.14
C GLY A 194 -2.33 1.86 -14.70
N LYS A 195 -2.48 2.68 -13.66
CA LYS A 195 -1.44 3.58 -13.15
C LYS A 195 -1.07 3.20 -11.72
N TRP A 196 0.15 3.50 -11.30
CA TRP A 196 0.51 3.43 -9.89
C TRP A 196 -0.32 4.43 -9.08
N ALA A 197 -0.94 3.95 -8.02
CA ALA A 197 -1.70 4.75 -7.06
C ALA A 197 -1.51 4.20 -5.65
N HIS A 198 -1.32 5.09 -4.68
CA HIS A 198 -1.29 4.76 -3.27
C HIS A 198 -2.72 4.62 -2.76
N ALA A 199 -3.12 3.43 -2.35
CA ALA A 199 -4.45 3.14 -1.84
C ALA A 199 -4.38 2.80 -0.34
N VAL A 200 -5.33 3.30 0.45
CA VAL A 200 -5.38 3.12 1.90
C VAL A 200 -6.78 2.78 2.35
N TYR A 201 -6.89 1.79 3.23
CA TYR A 201 -8.11 1.42 3.93
C TYR A 201 -7.91 1.58 5.44
N THR A 202 -8.80 2.31 6.12
CA THR A 202 -8.75 2.53 7.56
C THR A 202 -10.02 2.06 8.23
N TRP A 203 -9.90 1.59 9.47
CA TRP A 203 -10.99 1.30 10.40
C TRP A 203 -10.69 1.86 11.78
N ASP A 204 -11.66 2.54 12.38
CA ASP A 204 -11.65 3.00 13.78
C ASP A 204 -12.86 2.41 14.50
N ASN A 205 -12.61 1.51 15.42
CA ASN A 205 -13.67 0.79 16.14
C ASN A 205 -14.44 1.67 17.13
N THR A 206 -13.84 2.76 17.62
CA THR A 206 -14.50 3.70 18.55
C THR A 206 -15.58 4.50 17.84
N THR A 207 -15.24 5.02 16.66
CA THR A 207 -16.17 5.82 15.85
C THR A 207 -16.97 4.97 14.88
N ARG A 208 -16.60 3.70 14.67
CA ARG A 208 -17.12 2.77 13.65
C ARG A 208 -16.98 3.33 12.23
N MET A 209 -15.96 4.15 12.03
CA MET A 209 -15.70 4.77 10.74
C MET A 209 -14.68 3.95 9.95
N ALA A 210 -15.07 3.56 8.75
CA ALA A 210 -14.20 2.97 7.75
C ALA A 210 -14.03 3.94 6.58
N LYS A 211 -12.79 4.14 6.10
CA LYS A 211 -12.52 5.11 5.03
C LYS A 211 -11.53 4.56 4.03
N ILE A 212 -11.70 4.97 2.77
CA ILE A 212 -10.79 4.67 1.67
C ILE A 212 -10.15 5.97 1.18
N TYR A 213 -8.84 5.90 0.96
CA TYR A 213 -8.07 7.02 0.39
C TYR A 213 -7.30 6.55 -0.83
N VAL A 214 -7.08 7.46 -1.78
CA VAL A 214 -6.22 7.25 -2.94
C VAL A 214 -5.35 8.48 -3.12
N ASN A 215 -4.03 8.28 -3.23
CA ASN A 215 -3.04 9.34 -3.41
C ASN A 215 -3.21 10.48 -2.37
N GLY A 216 -3.37 10.12 -1.10
CA GLY A 216 -3.54 11.05 0.01
C GLY A 216 -4.94 11.70 0.12
N VAL A 217 -5.86 11.42 -0.80
CA VAL A 217 -7.21 12.02 -0.83
C VAL A 217 -8.27 10.99 -0.45
N LYS A 218 -9.20 11.36 0.43
CA LYS A 218 -10.34 10.50 0.78
C LYS A 218 -11.28 10.37 -0.42
N ILE A 219 -11.58 9.14 -0.80
CA ILE A 219 -12.49 8.81 -1.91
C ILE A 219 -13.69 7.95 -1.50
N SER A 220 -13.71 7.42 -0.26
CA SER A 220 -14.87 6.65 0.20
C SER A 220 -16.15 7.46 0.08
N ASN A 221 -17.23 6.80 -0.38
CA ASN A 221 -18.56 7.39 -0.35
C ASN A 221 -19.02 7.52 1.10
N PRO A 222 -19.43 8.70 1.60
CA PRO A 222 -19.87 8.90 2.97
C PRO A 222 -20.97 7.94 3.45
N ALA A 223 -21.84 7.48 2.54
CA ALA A 223 -22.89 6.50 2.85
C ALA A 223 -22.32 5.12 3.25
N TRP A 224 -21.06 4.84 2.95
CA TRP A 224 -20.37 3.58 3.24
C TRP A 224 -19.26 3.74 4.29
N GLU A 225 -19.20 4.87 5.03
CA GLU A 225 -18.15 5.11 6.04
C GLU A 225 -18.58 4.67 7.43
N LEU A 226 -19.76 5.07 7.91
CA LEU A 226 -20.26 4.63 9.22
C LEU A 226 -20.81 3.21 9.09
N ARG A 227 -20.21 2.25 9.82
CA ARG A 227 -20.54 0.83 9.72
C ARG A 227 -21.14 0.30 11.01
N GLY A 228 -22.12 -0.59 10.84
CA GLY A 228 -22.84 -1.20 11.95
C GLY A 228 -23.69 -0.23 12.79
N ALA A 229 -24.38 -0.75 13.79
CA ALA A 229 -25.19 0.02 14.75
C ALA A 229 -24.37 0.50 15.95
N ALA A 230 -24.91 1.43 16.72
CA ALA A 230 -24.28 1.91 17.96
C ALA A 230 -24.04 0.73 18.94
N GLY A 231 -22.84 0.66 19.50
CA GLY A 231 -22.45 -0.40 20.44
C GLY A 231 -21.85 -1.64 19.78
N GLN A 232 -22.04 -1.86 18.46
CA GLN A 232 -21.37 -2.95 17.75
C GLN A 232 -19.89 -2.67 17.60
N THR A 233 -19.07 -3.69 17.73
CA THR A 233 -17.60 -3.61 17.66
C THR A 233 -17.05 -4.68 16.72
N PHE A 234 -15.91 -4.40 16.12
CA PHE A 234 -15.19 -5.37 15.31
C PHE A 234 -14.49 -6.41 16.19
N GLY A 235 -14.76 -7.68 15.94
CA GLY A 235 -14.07 -8.82 16.53
C GLY A 235 -13.41 -9.68 15.45
N MET A 236 -12.27 -10.27 15.75
CA MET A 236 -11.53 -11.13 14.82
C MET A 236 -11.70 -12.61 15.15
N THR A 237 -11.85 -13.43 14.11
CA THR A 237 -11.73 -14.89 14.21
C THR A 237 -10.25 -15.27 14.17
N ILE A 238 -9.81 -16.09 15.12
CA ILE A 238 -8.43 -16.54 15.27
C ILE A 238 -8.39 -18.07 15.10
N PRO A 239 -7.31 -18.67 14.57
CA PRO A 239 -6.09 -18.04 14.06
C PRO A 239 -6.32 -17.30 12.74
N THR A 240 -5.41 -16.40 12.41
CA THR A 240 -5.40 -15.63 11.16
C THR A 240 -4.00 -15.60 10.56
N HIS A 241 -3.93 -15.48 9.25
CA HIS A 241 -2.66 -15.29 8.54
C HIS A 241 -2.86 -14.38 7.33
N PRO A 242 -1.84 -13.59 6.92
CA PRO A 242 -1.97 -12.70 5.79
C PRO A 242 -1.84 -13.43 4.45
N ILE A 243 -2.62 -12.96 3.47
CA ILE A 243 -2.52 -13.33 2.06
C ILE A 243 -2.49 -12.05 1.23
N ILE A 244 -1.51 -11.91 0.36
CA ILE A 244 -1.39 -10.83 -0.60
C ILE A 244 -1.78 -11.36 -1.96
N GLY A 245 -2.78 -10.75 -2.61
CA GLY A 245 -3.20 -11.11 -3.96
C GLY A 245 -4.34 -12.14 -4.06
N ALA A 246 -4.86 -12.68 -2.96
CA ALA A 246 -5.97 -13.63 -3.01
C ALA A 246 -6.79 -13.67 -1.71
N PHE A 247 -7.98 -14.26 -1.78
CA PHE A 247 -8.70 -14.77 -0.63
C PHE A 247 -8.25 -16.19 -0.27
N GLU A 248 -8.56 -16.62 0.96
CA GLU A 248 -8.20 -17.93 1.51
C GLU A 248 -8.62 -19.10 0.61
N THR A 249 -9.88 -19.13 0.18
CA THR A 249 -10.42 -20.26 -0.61
C THR A 249 -9.78 -20.39 -1.99
N PHE A 250 -9.28 -19.30 -2.57
CA PHE A 250 -8.47 -19.39 -3.79
C PHE A 250 -7.05 -19.88 -3.48
N ALA A 251 -6.44 -19.35 -2.43
CA ALA A 251 -5.06 -19.68 -2.06
C ALA A 251 -4.92 -21.17 -1.70
N ASN A 252 -5.91 -21.76 -1.01
CA ASN A 252 -5.92 -23.18 -0.64
C ASN A 252 -6.57 -24.09 -1.69
N GLY A 253 -7.11 -23.54 -2.79
CA GLY A 253 -7.68 -24.30 -3.90
C GLY A 253 -9.09 -24.86 -3.65
N THR A 254 -9.84 -24.35 -2.67
CA THR A 254 -11.19 -24.84 -2.33
C THR A 254 -12.32 -24.01 -2.94
N THR A 255 -12.01 -22.83 -3.54
CA THR A 255 -13.06 -22.01 -4.15
C THR A 255 -13.69 -22.66 -5.35
N THR A 256 -15.02 -22.53 -5.46
CA THR A 256 -15.83 -22.88 -6.64
C THR A 256 -16.34 -21.64 -7.38
N ASP A 257 -16.08 -20.45 -6.83
CA ASP A 257 -16.56 -19.18 -7.35
C ASP A 257 -15.64 -18.66 -8.46
N SER A 258 -16.17 -18.48 -9.66
CA SER A 258 -15.39 -17.99 -10.82
C SER A 258 -14.86 -16.55 -10.67
N TRP A 259 -15.48 -15.74 -9.82
CA TRP A 259 -15.04 -14.37 -9.52
C TRP A 259 -13.87 -14.33 -8.53
N ASN A 260 -13.70 -15.37 -7.72
CA ASN A 260 -12.67 -15.49 -6.69
C ASN A 260 -11.41 -16.11 -7.28
N THR A 261 -10.45 -15.26 -7.60
CA THR A 261 -9.22 -15.65 -8.29
C THR A 261 -8.01 -14.89 -7.72
N GLY A 262 -6.82 -15.32 -8.09
CA GLY A 262 -5.60 -14.60 -7.76
C GLY A 262 -5.49 -13.26 -8.49
N LEU A 263 -4.71 -12.35 -7.91
CA LEU A 263 -4.47 -11.01 -8.45
C LEU A 263 -3.81 -11.07 -9.82
N THR A 264 -4.24 -10.19 -10.72
CA THR A 264 -3.50 -9.79 -11.92
C THR A 264 -3.24 -8.30 -11.85
N GLY A 265 -1.96 -7.91 -11.75
CA GLY A 265 -1.53 -6.53 -11.56
C GLY A 265 -0.24 -6.43 -10.75
N GLN A 266 0.06 -5.25 -10.24
CA GLN A 266 1.30 -4.99 -9.50
C GLN A 266 0.98 -4.38 -8.14
N LEU A 267 1.74 -4.78 -7.10
CA LEU A 267 1.66 -4.25 -5.74
C LEU A 267 3.05 -3.89 -5.24
N ASP A 268 3.12 -2.84 -4.41
CA ASP A 268 4.34 -2.34 -3.80
C ASP A 268 4.04 -1.73 -2.42
N GLU A 269 5.03 -1.67 -1.52
CA GLU A 269 5.01 -0.94 -0.24
C GLU A 269 3.75 -1.23 0.61
N ILE A 270 3.42 -2.50 0.86
CA ILE A 270 2.24 -2.85 1.68
C ILE A 270 2.58 -2.67 3.17
N ARG A 271 1.79 -1.86 3.88
CA ARG A 271 1.96 -1.60 5.31
C ARG A 271 0.67 -1.78 6.09
N VAL A 272 0.77 -2.25 7.34
CA VAL A 272 -0.36 -2.40 8.26
C VAL A 272 -0.04 -1.74 9.59
N TRP A 273 -0.94 -0.87 10.07
CA TRP A 273 -0.87 -0.24 11.39
C TRP A 273 -2.04 -0.71 12.27
N LYS A 274 -1.82 -0.75 13.58
CA LYS A 274 -2.85 -1.12 14.60
C LYS A 274 -3.72 0.05 15.03
N ARG A 275 -3.89 1.08 14.20
CA ARG A 275 -4.83 2.21 14.36
C ARG A 275 -5.27 2.76 13.02
N ALA A 276 -6.38 3.47 13.00
CA ALA A 276 -6.72 4.33 11.86
C ALA A 276 -5.74 5.50 11.80
N LEU A 277 -5.00 5.62 10.69
CA LEU A 277 -4.15 6.79 10.43
C LEU A 277 -5.03 8.01 10.12
N ILE A 278 -4.59 9.17 10.59
CA ILE A 278 -5.22 10.46 10.28
C ILE A 278 -4.82 10.92 8.87
N LEU A 279 -5.61 11.83 8.30
CA LEU A 279 -5.40 12.31 6.93
C LEU A 279 -4.01 12.88 6.67
N SER A 280 -3.43 13.60 7.66
CA SER A 280 -2.07 14.15 7.54
C SER A 280 -1.00 13.07 7.45
N ASP A 281 -1.11 11.97 8.22
CA ASP A 281 -0.18 10.84 8.16
C ASP A 281 -0.29 10.11 6.82
N ILE A 282 -1.53 9.90 6.31
CA ILE A 282 -1.78 9.28 5.01
C ILE A 282 -1.21 10.14 3.88
N GLY A 283 -1.38 11.46 3.96
CA GLY A 283 -0.82 12.39 2.97
C GLY A 283 0.71 12.41 3.00
N ALA A 284 1.31 12.42 4.19
CA ALA A 284 2.77 12.37 4.35
C ALA A 284 3.34 11.04 3.82
N LEU A 285 2.72 9.91 4.15
CA LEU A 285 3.11 8.59 3.65
C LEU A 285 3.11 8.54 2.12
N TYR A 286 2.02 9.00 1.49
CA TYR A 286 1.92 9.06 0.03
C TYR A 286 3.06 9.88 -0.61
N GLU A 287 3.30 11.10 -0.11
CA GLU A 287 4.33 11.97 -0.70
C GLU A 287 5.76 11.47 -0.44
N LEU A 288 6.02 10.84 0.73
CA LEU A 288 7.31 10.25 1.06
C LEU A 288 7.61 9.05 0.16
N GLU A 289 6.70 8.08 0.07
CA GLU A 289 6.89 6.90 -0.77
C GLU A 289 7.00 7.25 -2.26
N LYS A 290 6.17 8.18 -2.75
CA LYS A 290 6.25 8.72 -4.11
C LYS A 290 7.61 9.38 -4.41
N ALA A 291 8.24 9.97 -3.40
CA ALA A 291 9.59 10.55 -3.49
C ALA A 291 10.71 9.51 -3.27
N GLY A 292 10.39 8.23 -3.06
CA GLY A 292 11.35 7.16 -2.78
C GLY A 292 12.00 7.25 -1.39
N ARG A 293 11.34 7.91 -0.44
CA ARG A 293 11.86 8.19 0.91
C ARG A 293 11.28 7.29 1.97
#